data_34514c525e80c5266bd6dca0325f6269
#
_entry.id   34514c525e80c5266bd6dca0325f6269
#
_cell.length_a   1.000
_cell.length_b   1.000
_cell.length_c   1.000
_cell.angle_alpha   90.00
_cell.angle_beta   90.00
_cell.angle_gamma   90.00
#
_symmetry.space_group_name_H-M   'P 1'
#
loop_
_entity.id
_entity.type
_entity.pdbx_description
1 polymer ?
#
loop_
_entity_poly.entity_id
_entity_poly.type
_entity_poly.pdbx_seq_one_letter_code
_entity_poly.pdbx_strand_id
1 'polypeptide(L)'
;MRNLAFLFASFVMCVTLVAQQPSLQEANKAVARSFFEQVLDQGQLNLYADSHATSFVAHGASRDYTLADDIAAAKEERTAMPDMHVKVNEMIAERDLVSVFWTASGTNTHEGMGFPATGKHITVDGMTLFRFRDGKIVEEWGVYDMLSAMRQAGLLAGK
;
A
#
# COMPACT_ATOMS: atom_id res chain seq x y z
N MET A 1 62.52 47.27 18.00
CA MET A 1 62.10 46.05 17.34
C MET A 1 60.78 45.62 18.00
N ARG A 2 59.63 45.86 17.32
CA ARG A 2 58.30 45.54 17.87
C ARG A 2 57.76 44.29 17.17
N ASN A 3 57.69 43.18 17.90
CA ASN A 3 57.12 41.96 17.40
C ASN A 3 55.57 42.06 17.39
N LEU A 4 54.98 42.00 16.20
CA LEU A 4 53.55 41.95 15.97
C LEU A 4 53.14 40.49 15.89
N ALA A 5 52.49 39.97 16.92
CA ALA A 5 51.93 38.63 16.92
C ALA A 5 50.52 38.67 16.25
N PHE A 6 50.37 38.00 15.12
CA PHE A 6 49.12 37.77 14.49
C PHE A 6 48.39 36.59 15.13
N LEU A 7 47.30 36.88 15.84
CA LEU A 7 46.34 35.84 16.32
C LEU A 7 45.43 35.45 15.15
N PHE A 8 45.58 34.25 14.64
CA PHE A 8 44.62 33.61 13.74
C PHE A 8 43.49 33.02 14.57
N ALA A 9 42.32 33.67 14.60
CA ALA A 9 41.11 33.09 15.16
C ALA A 9 40.48 32.13 14.13
N SER A 10 40.65 30.81 14.34
CA SER A 10 39.93 29.79 13.55
C SER A 10 38.48 29.75 13.93
N PHE A 11 37.62 30.26 13.07
CA PHE A 11 36.16 30.16 13.23
C PHE A 11 35.71 28.78 12.75
N VAL A 12 35.48 27.85 13.70
CA VAL A 12 34.91 26.54 13.39
C VAL A 12 33.40 26.71 13.21
N MET A 13 32.96 26.73 11.97
CA MET A 13 31.53 26.77 11.60
C MET A 13 30.94 25.38 11.80
N CYS A 14 30.27 25.17 12.95
CA CYS A 14 29.55 23.95 13.24
C CYS A 14 28.28 23.93 12.37
N VAL A 15 28.32 23.23 11.23
CA VAL A 15 27.15 22.99 10.40
C VAL A 15 26.31 21.90 11.07
N THR A 16 25.27 22.30 11.79
CA THR A 16 24.26 21.37 12.29
C THR A 16 23.44 20.87 11.11
N LEU A 17 23.60 19.59 10.75
CA LEU A 17 22.76 18.91 9.78
C LEU A 17 21.36 18.76 10.41
N VAL A 18 20.44 19.66 10.10
CA VAL A 18 19.03 19.51 10.46
C VAL A 18 18.46 18.45 9.50
N ALA A 19 18.19 17.25 10.00
CA ALA A 19 17.46 16.24 9.23
C ALA A 19 16.09 16.81 8.84
N GLN A 20 15.88 17.01 7.54
CA GLN A 20 14.63 17.54 7.02
C GLN A 20 13.54 16.48 7.23
N GLN A 21 12.47 16.82 7.92
CA GLN A 21 11.33 15.90 8.07
C GLN A 21 10.74 15.61 6.68
N PRO A 22 10.31 14.35 6.43
CA PRO A 22 9.70 14.00 5.17
C PRO A 22 8.45 14.87 4.94
N SER A 23 8.18 15.21 3.67
CA SER A 23 6.95 15.91 3.33
C SER A 23 5.73 15.04 3.70
N LEU A 24 4.56 15.67 3.84
CA LEU A 24 3.31 14.93 4.11
C LEU A 24 3.08 13.83 3.06
N GLN A 25 3.36 14.11 1.80
CA GLN A 25 3.21 13.13 0.71
C GLN A 25 4.16 11.93 0.88
N GLU A 26 5.41 12.16 1.26
CA GLU A 26 6.36 11.08 1.50
C GLU A 26 5.98 10.26 2.74
N ALA A 27 5.49 10.91 3.80
CA ALA A 27 4.98 10.20 4.97
C ALA A 27 3.76 9.32 4.62
N ASN A 28 2.79 9.85 3.86
CA ASN A 28 1.62 9.10 3.41
C ASN A 28 2.00 7.94 2.47
N LYS A 29 2.96 8.14 1.54
CA LYS A 29 3.48 7.06 0.71
C LYS A 29 4.16 5.97 1.54
N ALA A 30 4.88 6.32 2.60
CA ALA A 30 5.51 5.34 3.48
C ALA A 30 4.47 4.47 4.19
N VAL A 31 3.35 5.05 4.68
CA VAL A 31 2.24 4.29 5.27
C VAL A 31 1.58 3.39 4.23
N ALA A 32 1.26 3.90 3.04
CA ALA A 32 0.67 3.11 1.96
C ALA A 32 1.60 1.94 1.56
N ARG A 33 2.90 2.18 1.45
CA ARG A 33 3.90 1.15 1.14
C ARG A 33 3.95 0.07 2.21
N SER A 34 4.01 0.48 3.48
CA SER A 34 4.01 -0.46 4.61
C SER A 34 2.75 -1.33 4.61
N PHE A 35 1.59 -0.76 4.31
CA PHE A 35 0.34 -1.50 4.17
C PHE A 35 0.43 -2.58 3.06
N PHE A 36 0.88 -2.21 1.87
CA PHE A 36 1.03 -3.17 0.77
C PHE A 36 2.06 -4.26 1.09
N GLU A 37 3.23 -3.90 1.62
CA GLU A 37 4.34 -4.83 1.84
C GLU A 37 4.13 -5.72 3.07
N GLN A 38 3.65 -5.17 4.18
CA GLN A 38 3.53 -5.94 5.43
C GLN A 38 2.16 -6.59 5.56
N VAL A 39 1.08 -5.85 5.27
CA VAL A 39 -0.27 -6.37 5.49
C VAL A 39 -0.71 -7.24 4.33
N LEU A 40 -0.63 -6.72 3.09
CA LEU A 40 -1.14 -7.45 1.93
C LEU A 40 -0.16 -8.52 1.43
N ASP A 41 1.13 -8.21 1.26
CA ASP A 41 2.12 -9.17 0.75
C ASP A 41 2.54 -10.21 1.80
N GLN A 42 2.94 -9.76 3.00
CA GLN A 42 3.39 -10.67 4.07
C GLN A 42 2.25 -11.27 4.91
N GLY A 43 1.00 -10.84 4.69
CA GLY A 43 -0.17 -11.35 5.38
C GLY A 43 -0.28 -10.96 6.86
N GLN A 44 0.39 -9.89 7.29
CA GLN A 44 0.36 -9.41 8.68
C GLN A 44 -0.93 -8.62 8.95
N LEU A 45 -2.09 -9.27 8.84
CA LEU A 45 -3.41 -8.63 8.96
C LEU A 45 -3.66 -7.94 10.31
N ASN A 46 -2.94 -8.31 11.35
CA ASN A 46 -2.98 -7.63 12.66
C ASN A 46 -2.47 -6.18 12.61
N LEU A 47 -1.69 -5.81 11.59
CA LEU A 47 -1.18 -4.45 11.37
C LEU A 47 -2.15 -3.56 10.58
N TYR A 48 -3.31 -4.06 10.18
CA TYR A 48 -4.29 -3.31 9.38
C TYR A 48 -4.68 -1.98 10.04
N ALA A 49 -4.96 -2.02 11.35
CA ALA A 49 -5.32 -0.83 12.13
C ALA A 49 -4.17 0.19 12.28
N ASP A 50 -2.92 -0.21 12.00
CA ASP A 50 -1.78 0.70 12.07
C ASP A 50 -1.75 1.70 10.90
N SER A 51 -2.35 1.33 9.77
CA SER A 51 -2.44 2.17 8.57
C SER A 51 -3.79 2.84 8.40
N HIS A 52 -4.89 2.30 8.94
CA HIS A 52 -6.25 2.76 8.71
C HIS A 52 -6.88 3.44 9.93
N ALA A 53 -7.74 4.42 9.67
CA ALA A 53 -8.60 5.01 10.71
C ALA A 53 -9.78 4.10 11.03
N THR A 54 -10.32 4.18 12.24
CA THR A 54 -11.54 3.43 12.61
C THR A 54 -12.78 3.85 11.80
N SER A 55 -12.77 5.08 11.26
CA SER A 55 -13.82 5.63 10.39
C SER A 55 -13.55 5.37 8.89
N PHE A 56 -12.65 4.46 8.56
CA PHE A 56 -12.29 4.12 7.18
C PHE A 56 -13.50 3.64 6.37
N VAL A 57 -13.51 4.03 5.08
CA VAL A 57 -14.50 3.61 4.09
C VAL A 57 -13.81 3.21 2.80
N ALA A 58 -14.01 1.98 2.34
CA ALA A 58 -13.66 1.56 0.99
C ALA A 58 -14.90 1.71 0.07
N HIS A 59 -14.74 2.45 -1.02
CA HIS A 59 -15.81 2.74 -1.96
C HIS A 59 -15.91 1.63 -3.02
N GLY A 60 -16.92 0.78 -2.88
CA GLY A 60 -17.17 -0.29 -3.83
C GLY A 60 -18.21 0.08 -4.90
N ALA A 61 -18.31 -0.74 -5.94
CA ALA A 61 -19.22 -0.48 -7.06
C ALA A 61 -20.71 -0.51 -6.68
N SER A 62 -21.10 -1.29 -5.66
CA SER A 62 -22.49 -1.47 -5.24
C SER A 62 -22.80 -0.93 -3.84
N ARG A 63 -21.81 -0.85 -2.99
CA ARG A 63 -21.89 -0.32 -1.63
C ARG A 63 -20.53 0.09 -1.12
N ASP A 64 -20.52 0.87 -0.06
CA ASP A 64 -19.32 1.13 0.71
C ASP A 64 -19.06 -0.01 1.71
N TYR A 65 -17.77 -0.19 2.07
CA TYR A 65 -17.27 -1.20 2.99
C TYR A 65 -16.58 -0.53 4.17
N THR A 66 -16.78 -1.10 5.36
CA THR A 66 -16.10 -0.66 6.57
C THR A 66 -14.71 -1.28 6.69
N LEU A 67 -13.91 -0.78 7.65
CA LEU A 67 -12.63 -1.39 7.98
C LEU A 67 -12.74 -2.89 8.31
N ALA A 68 -13.81 -3.29 9.01
CA ALA A 68 -14.04 -4.69 9.36
C ALA A 68 -14.35 -5.55 8.12
N ASP A 69 -15.14 -5.01 7.17
CA ASP A 69 -15.42 -5.69 5.90
C ASP A 69 -14.14 -5.88 5.09
N ASP A 70 -13.28 -4.86 5.06
CA ASP A 70 -12.03 -4.86 4.29
C ASP A 70 -11.01 -5.84 4.85
N ILE A 71 -10.84 -5.89 6.17
CA ILE A 71 -10.03 -6.90 6.86
C ILE A 71 -10.57 -8.32 6.56
N ALA A 72 -11.89 -8.50 6.56
CA ALA A 72 -12.50 -9.80 6.26
C ALA A 72 -12.22 -10.21 4.80
N ALA A 73 -12.32 -9.29 3.84
CA ALA A 73 -11.98 -9.52 2.45
C ALA A 73 -10.50 -9.90 2.26
N ALA A 74 -9.57 -9.17 2.87
CA ALA A 74 -8.13 -9.48 2.81
C ALA A 74 -7.82 -10.87 3.39
N LYS A 75 -8.53 -11.29 4.46
CA LYS A 75 -8.40 -12.63 5.03
C LYS A 75 -8.93 -13.70 4.08
N GLU A 76 -10.06 -13.46 3.44
CA GLU A 76 -10.65 -14.37 2.47
C GLU A 76 -9.74 -14.54 1.24
N GLU A 77 -9.18 -13.44 0.71
CA GLU A 77 -8.21 -13.46 -0.39
C GLU A 77 -6.98 -14.31 -0.05
N ARG A 78 -6.41 -14.10 1.13
CA ARG A 78 -5.25 -14.86 1.61
C ARG A 78 -5.59 -16.34 1.82
N THR A 79 -6.83 -16.66 2.19
CA THR A 79 -7.29 -18.05 2.31
C THR A 79 -7.45 -18.69 0.92
N ALA A 80 -8.03 -17.96 -0.04
CA ALA A 80 -8.20 -18.44 -1.40
C ALA A 80 -6.86 -18.67 -2.12
N MET A 81 -5.88 -17.80 -1.86
CA MET A 81 -4.54 -17.83 -2.45
C MET A 81 -3.46 -17.76 -1.36
N PRO A 82 -3.10 -18.89 -0.70
CA PRO A 82 -2.14 -18.89 0.41
C PRO A 82 -0.73 -18.41 0.01
N ASP A 83 -0.36 -18.59 -1.26
CA ASP A 83 0.90 -18.16 -1.87
C ASP A 83 0.82 -16.76 -2.52
N MET A 84 -0.18 -15.96 -2.14
CA MET A 84 -0.37 -14.62 -2.69
C MET A 84 0.82 -13.72 -2.42
N HIS A 85 1.29 -13.05 -3.47
CA HIS A 85 2.28 -11.98 -3.45
C HIS A 85 1.68 -10.69 -4.01
N VAL A 86 1.98 -9.59 -3.36
CA VAL A 86 1.56 -8.25 -3.79
C VAL A 86 2.78 -7.35 -3.92
N LYS A 87 2.99 -6.81 -5.11
CA LYS A 87 4.11 -5.94 -5.43
C LYS A 87 3.63 -4.54 -5.76
N VAL A 88 4.18 -3.55 -5.09
CA VAL A 88 4.04 -2.15 -5.48
C VAL A 88 4.95 -1.86 -6.68
N ASN A 89 4.37 -1.40 -7.77
CA ASN A 89 5.11 -1.01 -8.98
C ASN A 89 5.45 0.48 -8.95
N GLU A 90 4.43 1.34 -8.72
CA GLU A 90 4.58 2.79 -8.68
C GLU A 90 3.68 3.42 -7.62
N MET A 91 4.09 4.56 -7.08
CA MET A 91 3.31 5.40 -6.17
C MET A 91 3.43 6.87 -6.53
N ILE A 92 2.29 7.54 -6.59
CA ILE A 92 2.20 8.98 -6.80
C ILE A 92 1.39 9.57 -5.65
N ALA A 93 1.84 10.70 -5.11
CA ALA A 93 1.12 11.40 -4.05
C ALA A 93 0.91 12.88 -4.40
N GLU A 94 -0.29 13.36 -4.16
CA GLU A 94 -0.65 14.77 -4.25
C GLU A 94 -1.58 15.16 -3.10
N ARG A 95 -1.23 16.19 -2.34
CA ARG A 95 -1.99 16.65 -1.15
C ARG A 95 -2.14 15.50 -0.13
N ASP A 96 -3.40 15.12 0.13
CA ASP A 96 -3.81 14.04 1.03
C ASP A 96 -4.06 12.70 0.32
N LEU A 97 -3.77 12.62 -0.98
CA LEU A 97 -4.02 11.45 -1.81
C LEU A 97 -2.73 10.69 -2.15
N VAL A 98 -2.79 9.37 -2.14
CA VAL A 98 -1.75 8.47 -2.64
C VAL A 98 -2.37 7.47 -3.60
N SER A 99 -1.90 7.45 -4.84
CA SER A 99 -2.24 6.42 -5.82
C SER A 99 -1.13 5.38 -5.87
N VAL A 100 -1.51 4.11 -5.83
CA VAL A 100 -0.61 2.96 -5.88
C VAL A 100 -0.96 2.10 -7.08
N PHE A 101 -0.01 1.90 -8.00
CA PHE A 101 -0.09 0.88 -9.03
C PHE A 101 0.60 -0.38 -8.51
N TRP A 102 -0.12 -1.50 -8.50
CA TRP A 102 0.35 -2.76 -7.93
C TRP A 102 0.02 -3.95 -8.82
N THR A 103 0.77 -5.03 -8.61
CA THR A 103 0.51 -6.36 -9.19
C THR A 103 0.32 -7.35 -8.05
N ALA A 104 -0.76 -8.12 -8.09
CA ALA A 104 -0.97 -9.26 -7.21
C ALA A 104 -0.92 -10.56 -8.00
N SER A 105 -0.35 -11.62 -7.42
CA SER A 105 -0.29 -12.95 -8.02
C SER A 105 -0.41 -14.03 -6.95
N GLY A 106 -0.98 -15.18 -7.32
CA GLY A 106 -1.13 -16.32 -6.42
C GLY A 106 -1.89 -17.46 -7.09
N THR A 107 -1.93 -18.61 -6.43
CA THR A 107 -2.63 -19.80 -6.90
C THR A 107 -3.96 -19.93 -6.18
N ASN A 108 -5.07 -19.91 -6.92
CA ASN A 108 -6.43 -20.06 -6.37
C ASN A 108 -6.66 -21.53 -5.97
N THR A 109 -6.21 -21.90 -4.78
CA THR A 109 -6.28 -23.28 -4.26
C THR A 109 -7.51 -23.55 -3.41
N HIS A 110 -8.18 -22.49 -2.91
CA HIS A 110 -9.41 -22.61 -2.13
C HIS A 110 -10.50 -21.69 -2.68
N GLU A 111 -11.75 -22.01 -2.32
CA GLU A 111 -12.88 -21.13 -2.59
C GLU A 111 -12.73 -19.82 -1.80
N GLY A 112 -13.05 -18.70 -2.43
CA GLY A 112 -13.08 -17.37 -1.80
C GLY A 112 -13.40 -16.29 -2.80
N MET A 113 -13.77 -15.11 -2.29
CA MET A 113 -14.13 -13.95 -3.11
C MET A 113 -15.27 -14.23 -4.11
N GLY A 114 -16.14 -15.20 -3.80
CA GLY A 114 -17.22 -15.63 -4.67
C GLY A 114 -16.83 -16.52 -5.85
N PHE A 115 -15.59 -17.05 -5.86
CA PHE A 115 -15.07 -17.96 -6.89
C PHE A 115 -14.74 -19.33 -6.32
N PRO A 116 -14.97 -20.42 -7.10
CA PRO A 116 -14.54 -21.76 -6.72
C PRO A 116 -13.01 -21.88 -6.79
N ALA A 117 -12.46 -22.86 -6.07
CA ALA A 117 -11.06 -23.25 -6.22
C ALA A 117 -10.80 -23.80 -7.63
N THR A 118 -9.84 -23.25 -8.33
CA THR A 118 -9.51 -23.65 -9.72
C THR A 118 -8.13 -24.30 -9.84
N GLY A 119 -7.28 -24.14 -8.82
CA GLY A 119 -5.88 -24.57 -8.85
C GLY A 119 -5.03 -23.78 -9.87
N LYS A 120 -5.53 -22.68 -10.42
CA LYS A 120 -4.83 -21.87 -11.42
C LYS A 120 -4.03 -20.77 -10.75
N HIS A 121 -2.85 -20.51 -11.30
CA HIS A 121 -2.08 -19.31 -10.98
C HIS A 121 -2.68 -18.11 -11.70
N ILE A 122 -2.88 -17.01 -10.98
CA ILE A 122 -3.54 -15.79 -11.45
C ILE A 122 -2.58 -14.62 -11.16
N THR A 123 -2.47 -13.71 -12.12
CA THR A 123 -1.75 -12.45 -11.96
C THR A 123 -2.64 -11.32 -12.43
N VAL A 124 -2.79 -10.29 -11.60
CA VAL A 124 -3.61 -9.11 -11.90
C VAL A 124 -2.86 -7.84 -11.56
N ASP A 125 -3.08 -6.82 -12.39
CA ASP A 125 -2.67 -5.46 -12.09
C ASP A 125 -3.86 -4.67 -11.56
N GLY A 126 -3.59 -3.75 -10.66
CA GLY A 126 -4.60 -2.88 -10.09
C GLY A 126 -4.06 -1.52 -9.71
N MET A 127 -4.99 -0.62 -9.44
CA MET A 127 -4.71 0.69 -8.89
C MET A 127 -5.59 0.93 -7.68
N THR A 128 -5.00 1.45 -6.61
CA THR A 128 -5.72 1.88 -5.42
C THR A 128 -5.41 3.34 -5.17
N LEU A 129 -6.44 4.14 -4.95
CA LEU A 129 -6.33 5.52 -4.51
C LEU A 129 -6.72 5.58 -3.03
N PHE A 130 -5.82 6.03 -2.19
CA PHE A 130 -6.05 6.29 -0.77
C PHE A 130 -6.21 7.78 -0.50
N ARG A 131 -7.12 8.13 0.42
CA ARG A 131 -7.15 9.43 1.08
C ARG A 131 -6.62 9.31 2.50
N PHE A 132 -5.77 10.24 2.88
CA PHE A 132 -5.16 10.29 4.20
C PHE A 132 -5.72 11.43 5.05
N ARG A 133 -5.83 11.19 6.36
CA ARG A 133 -6.05 12.21 7.40
C ARG A 133 -5.28 11.80 8.65
N ASP A 134 -4.50 12.73 9.20
CA ASP A 134 -3.70 12.51 10.42
C ASP A 134 -2.80 11.25 10.34
N GLY A 135 -2.19 11.01 9.17
CA GLY A 135 -1.31 9.87 8.93
C GLY A 135 -2.00 8.52 8.80
N LYS A 136 -3.34 8.48 8.71
CA LYS A 136 -4.14 7.26 8.53
C LYS A 136 -4.92 7.31 7.23
N ILE A 137 -5.12 6.15 6.62
CA ILE A 137 -6.02 5.96 5.48
C ILE A 137 -7.45 6.09 5.99
N VAL A 138 -8.25 6.99 5.41
CA VAL A 138 -9.65 7.24 5.76
C VAL A 138 -10.61 6.84 4.66
N GLU A 139 -10.15 6.82 3.40
CA GLU A 139 -10.95 6.40 2.24
C GLU A 139 -10.10 5.64 1.24
N GLU A 140 -10.72 4.72 0.53
CA GLU A 140 -10.10 3.92 -0.52
C GLU A 140 -11.02 3.77 -1.75
N TRP A 141 -10.42 3.81 -2.94
CA TRP A 141 -11.02 3.43 -4.22
C TRP A 141 -10.06 2.48 -4.93
N GLY A 142 -10.49 1.24 -5.14
CA GLY A 142 -9.70 0.21 -5.82
C GLY A 142 -10.30 -0.19 -7.15
N VAL A 143 -9.45 -0.38 -8.16
CA VAL A 143 -9.81 -1.01 -9.44
C VAL A 143 -8.73 -2.01 -9.83
N TYR A 144 -9.13 -3.15 -10.38
CA TYR A 144 -8.20 -4.16 -10.89
C TYR A 144 -8.83 -4.95 -12.05
N ASP A 145 -8.00 -5.62 -12.85
CA ASP A 145 -8.47 -6.35 -14.02
C ASP A 145 -9.12 -7.69 -13.64
N MET A 146 -10.34 -7.60 -13.08
CA MET A 146 -11.15 -8.76 -12.72
C MET A 146 -11.43 -9.66 -13.93
N LEU A 147 -11.63 -9.10 -15.11
CA LEU A 147 -11.92 -9.88 -16.32
C LEU A 147 -10.73 -10.77 -16.69
N SER A 148 -9.52 -10.23 -16.61
CA SER A 148 -8.29 -11.01 -16.82
C SER A 148 -8.15 -12.11 -15.76
N ALA A 149 -8.39 -11.79 -14.48
CA ALA A 149 -8.36 -12.78 -13.39
C ALA A 149 -9.30 -13.95 -13.66
N MET A 150 -10.56 -13.67 -14.02
CA MET A 150 -11.56 -14.69 -14.30
C MET A 150 -11.19 -15.57 -15.51
N ARG A 151 -10.56 -14.99 -16.55
CA ARG A 151 -10.06 -15.76 -17.71
C ARG A 151 -8.91 -16.68 -17.32
N GLN A 152 -7.94 -16.19 -16.56
CA GLN A 152 -6.80 -16.98 -16.08
C GLN A 152 -7.26 -18.12 -15.16
N ALA A 153 -8.26 -17.86 -14.31
CA ALA A 153 -8.90 -18.86 -13.47
C ALA A 153 -9.71 -19.91 -14.27
N GLY A 154 -9.96 -19.69 -15.58
CA GLY A 154 -10.79 -20.57 -16.40
C GLY A 154 -12.29 -20.47 -16.10
N LEU A 155 -12.73 -19.41 -15.47
CA LEU A 155 -14.15 -19.16 -15.11
C LEU A 155 -14.94 -18.48 -16.23
N LEU A 156 -14.25 -18.00 -17.25
CA LEU A 156 -14.84 -17.46 -18.47
C LEU A 156 -14.34 -18.27 -19.67
N ALA A 157 -15.27 -18.60 -20.60
CA ALA A 157 -14.89 -19.23 -21.85
C ALA A 157 -13.93 -18.30 -22.63
N GLY A 158 -12.75 -18.81 -22.98
CA GLY A 158 -11.86 -18.13 -23.93
C GLY A 158 -12.55 -18.03 -25.30
N LYS A 159 -12.44 -16.83 -25.91
CA LYS A 159 -12.70 -16.72 -27.36
C LYS A 159 -11.41 -17.04 -28.08
#